data_1a3ec5f6849872c81dcd702212903d4c
#
_entry.id   1a3ec5f6849872c81dcd702212903d4c
#
_cell.length_a   1.000
_cell.length_b   1.000
_cell.length_c   1.000
_cell.angle_alpha   90.00
_cell.angle_beta   90.00
_cell.angle_gamma   90.00
#
_symmetry.space_group_name_H-M   'P 1'
#
loop_
_entity.id
_entity.type
_entity.pdbx_description
1 polymer ?
#
loop_
_entity_poly.entity_id
_entity_poly.type
_entity_poly.pdbx_seq_one_letter_code
_entity_poly.pdbx_strand_id
1 'polypeptide(L)'
;MKKVIFTLLLATSLITTAQENEDKGTFTLSGTVDVYGTTNFTRDPETPGILIAAPENANAFGLGFANTVFAYEKGKAGVVADIAFGPRADDANMAGAINQLYAYYNVSDKLTITAGQFNTFLGYEVINPSANFNYTVSYLFNAGPFSHTGIKADYAVSEDLSFMLAVTNAHGISSADGNLTDDTQLGAQVGYKGQYLNFITGAVSAGGATDWMFLDYTGGFDLTDTFYVGINAAYANSSDADEGYQGVALYLQNAFSDKFSLGLRPELFTTSAGSVDSNVTAFTLTSNINLTSNLKFITDLRFDNSDDYIIEAFPTEKNTSTLTMAAVYSF
;
A
#
# COMPACT_ATOMS: atom_id res chain seq x y z
N MET A 1 -13.94 -25.98 9.47
CA MET A 1 -12.80 -25.53 8.66
C MET A 1 -13.30 -24.37 7.80
N LYS A 2 -13.23 -23.14 8.31
CA LYS A 2 -13.55 -21.93 7.52
C LYS A 2 -12.23 -21.41 6.99
N LYS A 3 -12.02 -21.54 5.71
CA LYS A 3 -10.88 -20.98 5.00
C LYS A 3 -10.99 -19.45 5.10
N VAL A 4 -10.11 -18.80 5.86
CA VAL A 4 -9.90 -17.36 5.75
C VAL A 4 -9.04 -17.17 4.53
N ILE A 5 -9.70 -16.95 3.40
CA ILE A 5 -9.04 -16.51 2.17
C ILE A 5 -8.79 -15.03 2.41
N PHE A 6 -7.52 -14.62 2.41
CA PHE A 6 -7.13 -13.21 2.28
C PHE A 6 -7.45 -12.82 0.83
N THR A 7 -8.73 -12.72 0.56
CA THR A 7 -9.22 -12.10 -0.64
C THR A 7 -9.10 -10.60 -0.39
N LEU A 8 -8.43 -9.90 -1.29
CA LEU A 8 -8.63 -8.46 -1.44
C LEU A 8 -10.10 -8.18 -1.14
N LEU A 9 -10.38 -7.57 0.01
CA LEU A 9 -11.74 -7.26 0.42
C LEU A 9 -12.30 -6.26 -0.60
N LEU A 10 -12.92 -6.76 -1.66
CA LEU A 10 -14.04 -6.05 -2.25
C LEU A 10 -15.10 -6.01 -1.13
N ALA A 11 -15.24 -4.85 -0.53
CA ALA A 11 -16.27 -4.59 0.47
C ALA A 11 -17.58 -5.16 -0.05
N THR A 12 -18.20 -6.01 0.76
CA THR A 12 -19.56 -6.51 0.48
C THR A 12 -20.50 -5.31 0.51
N SER A 13 -20.72 -4.74 -0.66
CA SER A 13 -21.67 -3.68 -0.92
C SER A 13 -23.08 -4.15 -0.63
N LEU A 14 -23.88 -3.26 -0.06
CA LEU A 14 -25.33 -3.34 -0.04
C LEU A 14 -25.85 -3.57 -1.46
N ILE A 15 -26.30 -4.78 -1.74
CA ILE A 15 -26.99 -5.11 -2.98
C ILE A 15 -28.36 -4.41 -2.93
N THR A 16 -28.49 -3.27 -3.57
CA THR A 16 -29.80 -2.80 -4.00
C THR A 16 -30.24 -3.75 -5.13
N THR A 17 -31.22 -4.58 -4.87
CA THR A 17 -31.84 -5.48 -5.85
C THR A 17 -32.40 -4.63 -7.00
N ALA A 18 -31.62 -4.52 -8.08
CA ALA A 18 -32.13 -4.11 -9.38
C ALA A 18 -32.61 -5.39 -10.10
N GLN A 19 -33.83 -5.35 -10.57
CA GLN A 19 -34.52 -6.39 -11.35
C GLN A 19 -33.63 -6.89 -12.48
N GLU A 20 -33.47 -8.22 -12.60
CA GLU A 20 -32.76 -8.90 -13.68
C GLU A 20 -33.28 -8.48 -15.06
N ASN A 21 -32.44 -7.75 -15.77
CA ASN A 21 -32.45 -7.66 -17.22
C ASN A 21 -31.06 -8.08 -17.66
N GLU A 22 -30.90 -9.14 -18.36
CA GLU A 22 -29.65 -9.80 -18.78
C GLU A 22 -28.63 -8.88 -19.52
N ASP A 23 -28.95 -7.63 -19.74
CA ASP A 23 -28.15 -6.65 -20.49
C ASP A 23 -27.63 -5.46 -19.64
N LYS A 24 -27.88 -5.44 -18.33
CA LYS A 24 -27.41 -4.38 -17.43
C LYS A 24 -26.19 -4.86 -16.66
N GLY A 25 -25.06 -4.17 -16.83
CA GLY A 25 -23.85 -4.40 -16.01
C GLY A 25 -24.09 -4.11 -14.53
N THR A 26 -23.15 -4.53 -13.68
CA THR A 26 -23.15 -4.30 -12.23
C THR A 26 -22.38 -3.04 -11.91
N PHE A 27 -22.98 -2.12 -11.15
CA PHE A 27 -22.34 -0.94 -10.61
C PHE A 27 -22.10 -1.14 -9.11
N THR A 28 -20.89 -0.86 -8.65
CA THR A 28 -20.50 -0.91 -7.24
C THR A 28 -19.95 0.45 -6.81
N LEU A 29 -20.36 0.89 -5.63
CA LEU A 29 -19.87 2.08 -4.96
C LEU A 29 -19.34 1.67 -3.59
N SER A 30 -18.11 2.05 -3.28
CA SER A 30 -17.49 1.84 -1.97
C SER A 30 -16.56 2.99 -1.65
N GLY A 31 -16.07 3.06 -0.42
CA GLY A 31 -15.13 4.10 -0.03
C GLY A 31 -14.68 4.00 1.41
N THR A 32 -13.74 4.85 1.76
CA THR A 32 -13.16 4.95 3.09
C THR A 32 -13.00 6.42 3.46
N VAL A 33 -13.24 6.73 4.72
CA VAL A 33 -12.92 8.04 5.31
C VAL A 33 -12.25 7.81 6.65
N ASP A 34 -11.16 8.50 6.93
CA ASP A 34 -10.53 8.48 8.24
C ASP A 34 -10.17 9.86 8.78
N VAL A 35 -10.12 9.90 10.10
CA VAL A 35 -9.60 11.02 10.89
C VAL A 35 -8.65 10.46 11.92
N TYR A 36 -7.59 11.18 12.23
CA TYR A 36 -6.62 10.74 13.22
C TYR A 36 -6.24 11.85 14.21
N GLY A 37 -5.72 11.42 15.36
CA GLY A 37 -4.99 12.27 16.29
C GLY A 37 -3.61 11.69 16.55
N THR A 38 -2.62 12.54 16.71
CA THR A 38 -1.25 12.12 16.93
C THR A 38 -0.58 12.92 18.03
N THR A 39 0.38 12.27 18.70
CA THR A 39 1.28 12.88 19.69
C THR A 39 2.68 12.33 19.48
N ASN A 40 3.65 13.20 19.34
CA ASN A 40 5.06 12.84 19.32
C ASN A 40 5.67 13.16 20.69
N PHE A 41 6.33 12.17 21.32
CA PHE A 41 6.86 12.28 22.68
C PHE A 41 8.31 12.76 22.73
N THR A 42 9.04 12.70 21.61
CA THR A 42 10.49 12.91 21.57
C THR A 42 10.90 14.06 20.66
N ARG A 43 9.96 14.73 20.00
CA ARG A 43 10.24 15.61 18.89
C ARG A 43 9.84 17.06 19.15
N ASP A 44 10.62 17.98 18.54
CA ASP A 44 10.22 19.38 18.37
C ASP A 44 8.97 19.45 17.48
N PRO A 45 7.88 20.10 17.92
CA PRO A 45 6.65 20.22 17.15
C PRO A 45 6.80 20.87 15.76
N GLU A 46 7.89 21.59 15.53
CA GLU A 46 8.16 22.28 14.26
C GLU A 46 8.80 21.38 13.19
N THR A 47 9.17 20.14 13.50
CA THR A 47 9.81 19.24 12.53
C THR A 47 8.76 18.39 11.79
N PRO A 48 8.71 18.38 10.44
CA PRO A 48 7.73 17.61 9.64
C PRO A 48 7.78 16.09 9.86
N GLY A 49 6.71 15.38 9.65
CA GLY A 49 6.63 13.91 9.65
C GLY A 49 7.29 13.30 8.42
N ILE A 50 7.60 12.01 8.47
CA ILE A 50 8.42 11.35 7.44
C ILE A 50 7.64 10.46 6.52
N LEU A 51 6.54 9.89 7.01
CA LEU A 51 5.87 8.81 6.32
C LEU A 51 4.50 9.23 5.87
N ILE A 52 4.06 8.67 4.74
CA ILE A 52 2.66 8.70 4.31
C ILE A 52 1.79 8.30 5.49
N ALA A 53 0.86 9.18 5.86
CA ALA A 53 0.02 9.04 7.04
C ALA A 53 0.78 8.87 8.38
N ALA A 54 2.05 9.20 8.41
CA ALA A 54 2.65 9.60 9.67
C ALA A 54 2.25 11.05 9.91
N PRO A 55 1.70 11.37 11.06
CA PRO A 55 1.29 12.73 11.35
C PRO A 55 2.48 13.66 11.28
N GLU A 56 2.42 14.63 10.41
CA GLU A 56 3.49 15.56 10.17
C GLU A 56 3.83 16.39 11.40
N ASN A 57 2.86 16.62 12.27
CA ASN A 57 3.03 17.43 13.45
C ASN A 57 2.61 16.71 14.72
N ALA A 58 3.41 16.86 15.75
CA ALA A 58 3.07 16.40 17.08
C ALA A 58 1.84 17.11 17.63
N ASN A 59 1.04 16.38 18.43
CA ASN A 59 -0.07 16.92 19.22
C ASN A 59 -1.20 17.57 18.41
N ALA A 60 -1.60 16.97 17.31
CA ALA A 60 -2.64 17.48 16.42
C ALA A 60 -3.69 16.43 16.04
N PHE A 61 -4.86 16.91 15.63
CA PHE A 61 -5.86 16.13 14.90
C PHE A 61 -5.75 16.46 13.42
N GLY A 62 -5.94 15.44 12.56
CA GLY A 62 -5.86 15.58 11.13
C GLY A 62 -6.91 14.76 10.40
N LEU A 63 -7.13 15.15 9.15
CA LEU A 63 -7.80 14.32 8.16
C LEU A 63 -6.73 13.43 7.54
N GLY A 64 -6.99 12.12 7.42
CA GLY A 64 -6.03 11.19 6.82
C GLY A 64 -6.32 10.96 5.36
N PHE A 65 -7.37 10.17 5.08
CA PHE A 65 -7.72 9.68 3.75
C PHE A 65 -9.22 9.68 3.54
N ALA A 66 -9.65 10.08 2.38
CA ALA A 66 -11.04 9.93 1.93
C ALA A 66 -11.04 9.47 0.49
N ASN A 67 -11.66 8.33 0.19
CA ASN A 67 -11.81 7.88 -1.19
C ASN A 67 -13.23 7.43 -1.51
N THR A 68 -13.52 7.42 -2.80
CA THR A 68 -14.72 6.82 -3.38
C THR A 68 -14.31 6.00 -4.59
N VAL A 69 -14.66 4.71 -4.55
CA VAL A 69 -14.40 3.76 -5.64
C VAL A 69 -15.69 3.52 -6.40
N PHE A 70 -15.69 3.87 -7.68
CA PHE A 70 -16.73 3.54 -8.65
C PHE A 70 -16.23 2.36 -9.49
N ALA A 71 -16.96 1.27 -9.47
CA ALA A 71 -16.66 0.13 -10.33
C ALA A 71 -17.90 -0.23 -11.17
N TYR A 72 -17.69 -0.50 -12.44
CA TYR A 72 -18.74 -0.98 -13.34
C TYR A 72 -18.23 -2.15 -14.16
N GLU A 73 -18.98 -3.23 -14.15
CA GLU A 73 -18.67 -4.45 -14.89
C GLU A 73 -19.86 -4.84 -15.78
N LYS A 74 -19.57 -5.19 -17.04
CA LYS A 74 -20.53 -5.77 -17.97
C LYS A 74 -19.87 -6.86 -18.81
N GLY A 75 -20.36 -8.09 -18.66
CA GLY A 75 -19.83 -9.25 -19.35
C GLY A 75 -18.38 -9.53 -18.94
N LYS A 76 -17.47 -9.43 -19.90
CA LYS A 76 -16.03 -9.68 -19.69
C LYS A 76 -15.21 -8.41 -19.42
N ALA A 77 -15.81 -7.24 -19.47
CA ALA A 77 -15.12 -5.97 -19.34
C ALA A 77 -15.61 -5.18 -18.14
N GLY A 78 -14.68 -4.46 -17.50
CA GLY A 78 -15.02 -3.54 -16.42
C GLY A 78 -14.09 -2.35 -16.37
N VAL A 79 -14.50 -1.36 -15.59
CA VAL A 79 -13.74 -0.14 -15.30
C VAL A 79 -13.78 0.13 -13.81
N VAL A 80 -12.70 0.70 -13.30
CA VAL A 80 -12.58 1.14 -11.91
C VAL A 80 -12.05 2.56 -11.89
N ALA A 81 -12.70 3.42 -11.11
CA ALA A 81 -12.22 4.76 -10.78
C ALA A 81 -12.22 4.92 -9.26
N ASP A 82 -11.04 5.02 -8.68
CA ASP A 82 -10.80 5.29 -7.25
C ASP A 82 -10.28 6.72 -7.12
N ILE A 83 -11.13 7.59 -6.60
CA ILE A 83 -10.86 9.01 -6.41
C ILE A 83 -10.60 9.25 -4.93
N ALA A 84 -9.41 9.72 -4.60
CA ALA A 84 -8.94 9.88 -3.23
C ALA A 84 -8.49 11.32 -2.93
N PHE A 85 -8.67 11.73 -1.70
CA PHE A 85 -8.32 13.05 -1.18
C PHE A 85 -7.73 12.93 0.22
N GLY A 86 -7.06 13.99 0.64
CA GLY A 86 -6.44 14.13 1.96
C GLY A 86 -4.94 13.87 1.96
N PRO A 87 -4.22 14.19 3.04
CA PRO A 87 -2.76 14.14 3.09
C PRO A 87 -2.18 12.80 2.65
N ARG A 88 -2.77 11.68 3.08
CA ARG A 88 -2.33 10.35 2.66
C ARG A 88 -2.48 10.12 1.16
N ALA A 89 -3.55 10.64 0.54
CA ALA A 89 -3.77 10.54 -0.89
C ALA A 89 -2.80 11.45 -1.66
N ASP A 90 -2.59 12.67 -1.16
CA ASP A 90 -1.68 13.64 -1.77
C ASP A 90 -0.24 13.11 -1.80
N ASP A 91 0.23 12.49 -0.71
CA ASP A 91 1.56 11.88 -0.64
C ASP A 91 1.71 10.65 -1.57
N ALA A 92 0.64 9.87 -1.75
CA ALA A 92 0.65 8.65 -2.55
C ALA A 92 0.31 8.87 -4.03
N ASN A 93 -0.47 9.92 -4.35
CA ASN A 93 -0.97 10.17 -5.69
C ASN A 93 -0.22 11.33 -6.34
N MET A 94 0.76 11.02 -7.15
CA MET A 94 1.51 12.02 -7.92
C MET A 94 0.66 12.80 -8.94
N ALA A 95 -0.61 12.41 -9.14
CA ALA A 95 -1.53 12.92 -10.16
C ALA A 95 -2.81 13.52 -9.61
N GLY A 96 -2.77 14.21 -8.49
CA GLY A 96 -3.96 14.79 -7.87
C GLY A 96 -4.88 13.72 -7.28
N ALA A 97 -6.20 13.79 -7.50
CA ALA A 97 -7.17 12.94 -6.83
C ALA A 97 -7.29 11.50 -7.37
N ILE A 98 -6.55 11.12 -8.41
CA ILE A 98 -6.68 9.78 -9.03
C ILE A 98 -5.78 8.79 -8.29
N ASN A 99 -6.37 7.94 -7.45
CA ASN A 99 -5.68 6.80 -6.86
C ASN A 99 -5.57 5.65 -7.87
N GLN A 100 -6.72 5.25 -8.47
CA GLN A 100 -6.74 4.28 -9.54
C GLN A 100 -7.73 4.70 -10.63
N LEU A 101 -7.36 4.46 -11.89
CA LEU A 101 -8.25 4.64 -13.05
C LEU A 101 -7.83 3.66 -14.13
N TYR A 102 -8.56 2.56 -14.25
CA TYR A 102 -8.23 1.52 -15.22
C TYR A 102 -9.47 0.82 -15.79
N ALA A 103 -9.27 0.22 -16.96
CA ALA A 103 -10.18 -0.74 -17.54
C ALA A 103 -9.53 -2.13 -17.54
N TYR A 104 -10.35 -3.17 -17.47
CA TYR A 104 -9.90 -4.54 -17.60
C TYR A 104 -10.78 -5.35 -18.54
N TYR A 105 -10.20 -6.42 -19.07
CA TYR A 105 -10.89 -7.40 -19.91
C TYR A 105 -10.49 -8.83 -19.55
N ASN A 106 -11.49 -9.64 -19.18
CA ASN A 106 -11.33 -11.06 -18.92
C ASN A 106 -11.30 -11.83 -20.25
N VAL A 107 -10.10 -12.04 -20.79
CA VAL A 107 -9.90 -12.79 -22.05
C VAL A 107 -10.46 -14.19 -21.89
N SER A 108 -10.19 -14.81 -20.75
CA SER A 108 -10.72 -16.11 -20.32
C SER A 108 -10.89 -16.10 -18.80
N ASP A 109 -11.40 -17.22 -18.24
CA ASP A 109 -11.50 -17.40 -16.76
C ASP A 109 -10.14 -17.39 -16.06
N LYS A 110 -9.04 -17.46 -16.82
CA LYS A 110 -7.67 -17.52 -16.30
C LYS A 110 -6.82 -16.31 -16.66
N LEU A 111 -7.21 -15.51 -17.64
CA LEU A 111 -6.40 -14.40 -18.16
C LEU A 111 -7.19 -13.11 -18.15
N THR A 112 -6.70 -12.14 -17.39
CA THR A 112 -7.20 -10.76 -17.36
C THR A 112 -6.13 -9.80 -17.84
N ILE A 113 -6.50 -8.88 -18.72
CA ILE A 113 -5.67 -7.75 -19.15
C ILE A 113 -6.23 -6.50 -18.50
N THR A 114 -5.38 -5.73 -17.83
CA THR A 114 -5.72 -4.44 -17.21
C THR A 114 -4.89 -3.33 -17.84
N ALA A 115 -5.51 -2.20 -18.14
CA ALA A 115 -4.83 -1.02 -18.68
C ALA A 115 -5.31 0.25 -17.98
N GLY A 116 -4.37 1.10 -17.59
CA GLY A 116 -4.61 2.34 -16.87
C GLY A 116 -3.69 2.51 -15.68
N GLN A 117 -4.10 3.33 -14.69
CA GLN A 117 -3.41 3.49 -13.42
C GLN A 117 -4.01 2.55 -12.38
N PHE A 118 -3.18 1.74 -11.75
CA PHE A 118 -3.55 0.77 -10.72
C PHE A 118 -2.55 0.80 -9.57
N ASN A 119 -3.00 0.41 -8.37
CA ASN A 119 -2.11 0.32 -7.20
C ASN A 119 -0.96 -0.64 -7.47
N THR A 120 0.17 -0.36 -6.81
CA THR A 120 1.36 -1.20 -6.94
C THR A 120 1.08 -2.66 -6.60
N PHE A 121 1.85 -3.54 -7.23
CA PHE A 121 1.90 -4.97 -6.89
C PHE A 121 3.11 -5.32 -6.01
N LEU A 122 3.91 -4.32 -5.60
CA LEU A 122 4.98 -4.45 -4.63
C LEU A 122 4.49 -4.05 -3.24
N GLY A 123 5.11 -4.63 -2.22
CA GLY A 123 4.84 -4.29 -0.84
C GLY A 123 3.63 -5.04 -0.25
N TYR A 124 3.59 -5.08 1.08
CA TYR A 124 2.56 -5.76 1.86
C TYR A 124 1.41 -4.82 2.25
N GLU A 125 1.73 -3.56 2.52
CA GLU A 125 0.76 -2.54 2.89
C GLU A 125 0.11 -1.90 1.66
N VAL A 126 -0.97 -1.16 1.89
CA VAL A 126 -1.69 -0.41 0.85
C VAL A 126 -1.95 1.02 1.31
N ILE A 127 -2.27 1.90 0.37
CA ILE A 127 -2.57 3.32 0.66
C ILE A 127 -3.82 3.44 1.54
N ASN A 128 -4.89 2.70 1.24
CA ASN A 128 -6.15 2.76 1.97
C ASN A 128 -5.98 2.19 3.39
N PRO A 129 -6.14 3.00 4.46
CA PRO A 129 -5.92 2.57 5.84
C PRO A 129 -6.93 1.53 6.33
N SER A 130 -8.08 1.39 5.68
CA SER A 130 -9.08 0.39 6.05
C SER A 130 -8.61 -1.03 5.78
N ALA A 131 -7.71 -1.23 4.82
CA ALA A 131 -7.18 -2.53 4.42
C ALA A 131 -5.88 -2.90 5.14
N ASN A 132 -5.26 -1.96 5.86
CA ASN A 132 -4.08 -2.21 6.68
C ASN A 132 -4.46 -2.60 8.11
N PHE A 133 -3.59 -3.39 8.76
CA PHE A 133 -3.68 -3.66 10.19
C PHE A 133 -3.16 -2.48 11.01
N ASN A 134 -2.01 -1.92 10.61
CA ASN A 134 -1.41 -0.72 11.19
C ASN A 134 -1.98 0.53 10.49
N TYR A 135 -2.17 1.62 11.23
CA TYR A 135 -2.57 2.89 10.62
C TYR A 135 -1.38 3.57 9.94
N THR A 136 -0.25 3.64 10.62
CA THR A 136 1.01 4.13 10.05
C THR A 136 1.65 3.07 9.16
N VAL A 137 2.33 3.50 8.10
CA VAL A 137 2.99 2.58 7.16
C VAL A 137 4.45 2.29 7.54
N SER A 138 5.03 1.23 6.99
CA SER A 138 6.44 0.90 7.12
C SER A 138 7.33 1.82 6.26
N TYR A 139 8.61 1.90 6.58
CA TYR A 139 9.61 2.52 5.71
C TYR A 139 9.70 1.82 4.36
N LEU A 140 9.61 0.49 4.36
CA LEU A 140 9.58 -0.31 3.12
C LEU A 140 8.45 0.11 2.18
N PHE A 141 7.22 0.28 2.71
CA PHE A 141 6.09 0.73 1.89
C PHE A 141 6.30 2.16 1.38
N ASN A 142 6.84 3.04 2.22
CA ASN A 142 7.08 4.43 1.86
C ASN A 142 8.20 4.59 0.81
N ALA A 143 9.17 3.68 0.78
CA ALA A 143 10.27 3.70 -0.19
C ALA A 143 9.89 3.09 -1.56
N GLY A 144 8.83 2.29 -1.62
CA GLY A 144 8.38 1.63 -2.84
C GLY A 144 7.46 2.51 -3.70
N PRO A 145 7.11 2.04 -4.89
CA PRO A 145 6.09 2.68 -5.72
C PRO A 145 4.70 2.49 -5.11
N PHE A 146 3.82 3.49 -5.24
CA PHE A 146 2.43 3.43 -4.77
C PHE A 146 1.45 3.00 -5.86
N SER A 147 1.73 3.37 -7.11
CA SER A 147 0.90 3.04 -8.28
C SER A 147 1.76 2.86 -9.53
N HIS A 148 1.16 2.24 -10.53
CA HIS A 148 1.73 2.09 -11.86
C HIS A 148 0.70 2.50 -12.90
N THR A 149 1.15 3.15 -13.98
CA THR A 149 0.32 3.42 -15.15
C THR A 149 0.86 2.64 -16.34
N GLY A 150 0.03 1.77 -16.91
CA GLY A 150 0.47 0.92 -18.02
C GLY A 150 -0.51 -0.20 -18.32
N ILE A 151 0.03 -1.32 -18.76
CA ILE A 151 -0.73 -2.53 -19.07
C ILE A 151 -0.14 -3.69 -18.29
N LYS A 152 -1.01 -4.51 -17.68
CA LYS A 152 -0.62 -5.78 -17.07
C LYS A 152 -1.52 -6.93 -17.50
N ALA A 153 -0.95 -8.11 -17.49
CA ALA A 153 -1.63 -9.37 -17.77
C ALA A 153 -1.49 -10.29 -16.56
N ASP A 154 -2.62 -10.63 -15.94
CA ASP A 154 -2.71 -11.55 -14.82
C ASP A 154 -3.16 -12.92 -15.33
N TYR A 155 -2.40 -13.98 -15.03
CA TYR A 155 -2.70 -15.34 -15.47
C TYR A 155 -2.78 -16.32 -14.28
N ALA A 156 -3.97 -16.84 -14.01
CA ALA A 156 -4.22 -17.86 -13.01
C ALA A 156 -3.98 -19.26 -13.61
N VAL A 157 -2.86 -19.89 -13.28
CA VAL A 157 -2.55 -21.27 -13.70
C VAL A 157 -3.48 -22.24 -13.00
N SER A 158 -3.65 -22.05 -11.68
CA SER A 158 -4.52 -22.84 -10.80
C SER A 158 -5.10 -21.94 -9.69
N GLU A 159 -5.85 -22.51 -8.75
CA GLU A 159 -6.32 -21.79 -7.55
C GLU A 159 -5.15 -21.31 -6.66
N ASP A 160 -4.01 -22.00 -6.72
CA ASP A 160 -2.85 -21.75 -5.86
C ASP A 160 -1.72 -20.95 -6.58
N LEU A 161 -1.63 -21.00 -7.91
CA LEU A 161 -0.49 -20.49 -8.68
C LEU A 161 -0.95 -19.45 -9.71
N SER A 162 -0.31 -18.28 -9.68
CA SER A 162 -0.54 -17.20 -10.64
C SER A 162 0.77 -16.58 -11.12
N PHE A 163 0.71 -15.96 -12.28
CA PHE A 163 1.76 -15.12 -12.85
C PHE A 163 1.16 -13.80 -13.30
N MET A 164 1.96 -12.74 -13.22
CA MET A 164 1.62 -11.43 -13.80
C MET A 164 2.83 -10.89 -14.53
N LEU A 165 2.58 -10.23 -15.67
CA LEU A 165 3.56 -9.44 -16.40
C LEU A 165 2.99 -8.04 -16.64
N ALA A 166 3.83 -7.02 -16.54
CA ALA A 166 3.45 -5.62 -16.75
C ALA A 166 4.48 -4.86 -17.57
N VAL A 167 3.97 -3.90 -18.35
CA VAL A 167 4.75 -2.82 -18.96
C VAL A 167 4.10 -1.52 -18.51
N THR A 168 4.87 -0.69 -17.82
CA THR A 168 4.36 0.56 -17.22
C THR A 168 5.27 1.73 -17.55
N ASN A 169 4.79 2.94 -17.35
CA ASN A 169 5.64 4.11 -17.23
C ASN A 169 6.53 3.99 -15.99
N ALA A 170 7.58 4.78 -15.92
CA ALA A 170 8.32 5.00 -14.68
C ALA A 170 7.34 5.45 -13.58
N HIS A 171 7.40 4.86 -12.40
CA HIS A 171 6.38 5.07 -11.36
C HIS A 171 6.44 6.47 -10.72
N GLY A 172 7.56 7.17 -10.82
CA GLY A 172 7.69 8.57 -10.42
C GLY A 172 7.10 9.58 -11.41
N ILE A 173 6.49 9.11 -12.52
CA ILE A 173 5.90 9.98 -13.55
C ILE A 173 4.38 9.96 -13.38
N SER A 174 3.83 11.12 -13.03
CA SER A 174 2.38 11.32 -13.03
C SER A 174 1.84 11.32 -14.46
N SER A 175 1.04 10.33 -14.79
CA SER A 175 0.36 10.27 -16.09
C SER A 175 -0.74 11.32 -16.24
N ALA A 176 -1.27 11.85 -15.13
CA ALA A 176 -2.30 12.89 -15.18
C ALA A 176 -1.75 14.28 -15.53
N ASP A 177 -0.45 14.51 -15.34
CA ASP A 177 0.21 15.76 -15.74
C ASP A 177 0.48 15.84 -17.24
N GLY A 178 0.16 14.78 -17.99
CA GLY A 178 0.40 14.71 -19.42
C GLY A 178 1.87 14.64 -19.84
N ASN A 179 2.78 14.54 -18.89
CA ASN A 179 4.21 14.40 -19.12
C ASN A 179 4.57 12.94 -19.40
N LEU A 180 4.16 12.45 -20.56
CA LEU A 180 4.59 11.14 -21.03
C LEU A 180 6.05 11.21 -21.49
N THR A 181 6.85 10.26 -20.99
CA THR A 181 8.24 10.07 -21.42
C THR A 181 8.39 8.68 -22.04
N ASP A 182 9.50 8.43 -22.73
CA ASP A 182 9.83 7.11 -23.26
C ASP A 182 10.33 6.15 -22.14
N ASP A 183 10.40 6.63 -20.90
CA ASP A 183 10.90 5.87 -19.76
C ASP A 183 9.85 4.85 -19.31
N THR A 184 10.21 3.59 -19.36
CA THR A 184 9.33 2.47 -19.07
C THR A 184 9.92 1.54 -18.03
N GLN A 185 9.04 0.73 -17.43
CA GLN A 185 9.38 -0.36 -16.54
C GLN A 185 8.77 -1.67 -17.02
N LEU A 186 9.49 -2.76 -16.76
CA LEU A 186 8.98 -4.12 -16.89
C LEU A 186 8.72 -4.68 -15.49
N GLY A 187 7.53 -5.21 -15.28
CA GLY A 187 7.12 -5.82 -14.03
C GLY A 187 6.78 -7.30 -14.21
N ALA A 188 7.06 -8.09 -13.18
CA ALA A 188 6.65 -9.48 -13.10
C ALA A 188 6.28 -9.87 -11.66
N GLN A 189 5.33 -10.78 -11.52
CA GLN A 189 4.96 -11.35 -10.23
C GLN A 189 4.72 -12.86 -10.38
N VAL A 190 5.14 -13.61 -9.37
CA VAL A 190 4.74 -15.01 -9.17
C VAL A 190 3.99 -15.09 -7.85
N GLY A 191 2.74 -15.55 -7.89
CA GLY A 191 1.91 -15.79 -6.72
C GLY A 191 1.74 -17.28 -6.46
N TYR A 192 1.99 -17.71 -5.22
CA TYR A 192 1.74 -19.09 -4.78
C TYR A 192 1.16 -19.12 -3.37
N LYS A 193 -0.10 -19.57 -3.26
CA LYS A 193 -0.82 -19.72 -1.96
C LYS A 193 -0.77 -18.47 -1.07
N GLY A 194 -0.97 -17.30 -1.65
CA GLY A 194 -0.95 -16.02 -0.93
C GLY A 194 0.44 -15.48 -0.63
N GLN A 195 1.48 -16.10 -1.18
CA GLN A 195 2.86 -15.60 -1.18
C GLN A 195 3.17 -15.02 -2.55
N TYR A 196 3.83 -13.87 -2.61
CA TYR A 196 4.15 -13.19 -3.86
C TYR A 196 5.62 -12.82 -3.91
N LEU A 197 6.24 -13.14 -5.03
CA LEU A 197 7.56 -12.64 -5.40
C LEU A 197 7.38 -11.68 -6.57
N ASN A 198 7.79 -10.44 -6.38
CA ASN A 198 7.59 -9.33 -7.29
C ASN A 198 8.94 -8.84 -7.81
N PHE A 199 8.96 -8.45 -9.08
CA PHE A 199 10.12 -7.88 -9.74
C PHE A 199 9.72 -6.70 -10.59
N ILE A 200 10.50 -5.61 -10.55
CA ILE A 200 10.42 -4.47 -11.49
C ILE A 200 11.84 -4.11 -11.92
N THR A 201 11.98 -3.71 -13.17
CA THR A 201 13.21 -3.10 -13.68
C THR A 201 12.88 -1.98 -14.67
N GLY A 202 13.73 -0.94 -14.71
CA GLY A 202 13.58 0.21 -15.60
C GLY A 202 13.72 1.54 -14.87
N ALA A 203 13.34 2.62 -15.52
CA ALA A 203 13.43 3.97 -14.96
C ALA A 203 12.41 4.20 -13.85
N VAL A 204 12.78 4.94 -12.79
CA VAL A 204 11.85 5.39 -11.74
C VAL A 204 11.33 6.81 -11.95
N SER A 205 12.04 7.62 -12.74
CA SER A 205 11.69 9.01 -13.02
C SER A 205 12.02 9.39 -14.47
N ALA A 206 11.42 10.46 -14.96
CA ALA A 206 11.68 10.99 -16.30
C ALA A 206 13.14 11.42 -16.46
N GLY A 207 13.82 10.81 -17.45
CA GLY A 207 15.23 11.10 -17.73
C GLY A 207 16.21 10.68 -16.63
N GLY A 208 15.75 9.89 -15.67
CA GLY A 208 16.57 9.35 -14.58
C GLY A 208 17.32 8.08 -14.97
N ALA A 209 17.97 7.45 -13.99
CA ALA A 209 18.64 6.16 -14.17
C ALA A 209 17.63 5.10 -14.63
N THR A 210 18.03 4.28 -15.62
CA THR A 210 17.17 3.27 -16.25
C THR A 210 17.50 1.85 -15.83
N ASP A 211 18.48 1.67 -14.96
CA ASP A 211 18.97 0.39 -14.48
C ASP A 211 18.40 -0.03 -13.11
N TRP A 212 17.37 0.67 -12.62
CA TRP A 212 16.71 0.30 -11.38
C TRP A 212 16.20 -1.14 -11.43
N MET A 213 16.44 -1.84 -10.33
CA MET A 213 15.94 -3.19 -10.09
C MET A 213 15.29 -3.26 -8.72
N PHE A 214 14.06 -3.73 -8.68
CA PHE A 214 13.30 -3.99 -7.45
C PHE A 214 13.01 -5.47 -7.34
N LEU A 215 13.27 -6.03 -6.18
CA LEU A 215 12.86 -7.38 -5.80
C LEU A 215 12.10 -7.28 -4.47
N ASP A 216 10.89 -7.79 -4.44
CA ASP A 216 10.01 -7.70 -3.28
C ASP A 216 9.32 -9.04 -3.04
N TYR A 217 9.30 -9.48 -1.80
CA TYR A 217 8.53 -10.63 -1.35
C TYR A 217 7.49 -10.18 -0.33
N THR A 218 6.24 -10.57 -0.57
CA THR A 218 5.14 -10.37 0.36
C THR A 218 4.39 -11.65 0.59
N GLY A 219 3.93 -11.86 1.83
CA GLY A 219 3.10 -13.01 2.13
C GLY A 219 2.71 -13.07 3.59
N GLY A 220 2.02 -14.15 3.94
CA GLY A 220 1.63 -14.36 5.32
C GLY A 220 1.10 -15.76 5.59
N PHE A 221 1.05 -16.10 6.88
CA PHE A 221 0.71 -17.42 7.36
C PHE A 221 -0.21 -17.34 8.57
N ASP A 222 -1.33 -18.02 8.54
CA ASP A 222 -2.16 -18.30 9.72
C ASP A 222 -1.47 -19.43 10.51
N LEU A 223 -0.76 -19.07 11.59
CA LEU A 223 -0.10 -20.04 12.46
C LEU A 223 -1.11 -20.73 13.38
N THR A 224 -2.19 -20.03 13.75
CA THR A 224 -3.35 -20.55 14.46
C THR A 224 -4.62 -19.87 13.95
N ASP A 225 -5.79 -20.26 14.45
CA ASP A 225 -7.07 -19.61 14.11
C ASP A 225 -7.12 -18.11 14.51
N THR A 226 -6.24 -17.67 15.37
CA THR A 226 -6.21 -16.30 15.90
C THR A 226 -4.90 -15.57 15.67
N PHE A 227 -3.83 -16.25 15.33
CA PHE A 227 -2.51 -15.67 15.18
C PHE A 227 -2.01 -15.77 13.74
N TYR A 228 -1.78 -14.60 13.14
CA TYR A 228 -1.28 -14.43 11.78
C TYR A 228 0.11 -13.78 11.81
N VAL A 229 0.96 -14.20 10.87
CA VAL A 229 2.28 -13.61 10.61
C VAL A 229 2.37 -13.21 9.15
N GLY A 230 2.45 -11.91 8.90
CA GLY A 230 2.79 -11.34 7.59
C GLY A 230 4.28 -11.00 7.50
N ILE A 231 4.77 -10.94 6.28
CA ILE A 231 6.15 -10.55 5.97
C ILE A 231 6.20 -9.73 4.69
N ASN A 232 7.01 -8.69 4.72
CA ASN A 232 7.49 -7.98 3.54
C ASN A 232 9.01 -7.92 3.60
N ALA A 233 9.70 -8.29 2.52
CA ALA A 233 11.14 -8.14 2.38
C ALA A 233 11.42 -7.57 0.99
N ALA A 234 12.17 -6.47 0.92
CA ALA A 234 12.42 -5.79 -0.34
C ALA A 234 13.89 -5.38 -0.49
N TYR A 235 14.31 -5.32 -1.74
CA TYR A 235 15.59 -4.81 -2.19
C TYR A 235 15.36 -3.98 -3.45
N ALA A 236 15.93 -2.78 -3.50
CA ALA A 236 15.97 -1.95 -4.69
C ALA A 236 17.34 -1.31 -4.84
N ASN A 237 17.83 -1.23 -6.07
CA ASN A 237 19.13 -0.63 -6.36
C ASN A 237 19.18 -0.12 -7.80
N SER A 238 19.94 0.97 -8.00
CA SER A 238 20.42 1.45 -9.29
C SER A 238 21.91 1.78 -9.18
N SER A 239 22.70 1.20 -10.06
CA SER A 239 24.14 1.50 -10.14
C SER A 239 24.39 2.86 -10.78
N ASP A 240 23.52 3.28 -11.70
CA ASP A 240 23.66 4.57 -12.41
C ASP A 240 23.26 5.75 -11.49
N ALA A 241 22.27 5.54 -10.62
CA ALA A 241 21.91 6.55 -9.60
C ALA A 241 22.83 6.49 -8.38
N ASP A 242 23.55 5.38 -8.16
CA ASP A 242 24.31 5.08 -6.93
C ASP A 242 23.40 5.17 -5.68
N GLU A 243 22.17 4.64 -5.80
CA GLU A 243 21.13 4.68 -4.77
C GLU A 243 20.45 3.32 -4.63
N GLY A 244 19.88 3.10 -3.44
CA GLY A 244 19.11 1.89 -3.18
C GLY A 244 18.45 1.85 -1.80
N TYR A 245 17.66 0.80 -1.57
CA TYR A 245 17.17 0.46 -0.24
C TYR A 245 16.99 -1.04 -0.10
N GLN A 246 16.96 -1.48 1.15
CA GLN A 246 16.59 -2.84 1.50
C GLN A 246 15.98 -2.89 2.89
N GLY A 247 15.19 -3.91 3.14
CA GLY A 247 14.63 -4.08 4.47
C GLY A 247 13.71 -5.27 4.59
N VAL A 248 13.26 -5.47 5.83
CA VAL A 248 12.26 -6.47 6.19
C VAL A 248 11.33 -5.93 7.27
N ALA A 249 10.03 -6.11 7.07
CA ALA A 249 8.99 -5.87 8.06
C ALA A 249 8.21 -7.15 8.32
N LEU A 250 7.94 -7.44 9.60
CA LEU A 250 7.05 -8.51 10.02
C LEU A 250 5.75 -7.92 10.55
N TYR A 251 4.64 -8.61 10.33
CA TYR A 251 3.30 -8.20 10.77
C TYR A 251 2.72 -9.30 11.64
N LEU A 252 2.99 -9.22 12.94
CA LEU A 252 2.50 -10.18 13.93
C LEU A 252 1.14 -9.71 14.44
N GLN A 253 0.09 -10.50 14.22
CA GLN A 253 -1.28 -10.09 14.53
C GLN A 253 -1.99 -11.20 15.30
N ASN A 254 -2.64 -10.84 16.41
CA ASN A 254 -3.45 -11.76 17.19
C ASN A 254 -4.86 -11.21 17.42
N ALA A 255 -5.87 -11.96 17.03
CA ALA A 255 -7.28 -11.66 17.27
C ALA A 255 -7.70 -12.27 18.61
N PHE A 256 -7.99 -11.44 19.59
CA PHE A 256 -8.49 -11.88 20.90
C PHE A 256 -10.01 -12.07 20.89
N SER A 257 -10.69 -11.39 20.00
CA SER A 257 -12.12 -11.52 19.72
C SER A 257 -12.46 -10.95 18.35
N ASP A 258 -13.69 -11.08 17.89
CA ASP A 258 -14.18 -10.45 16.65
C ASP A 258 -14.10 -8.91 16.70
N LYS A 259 -13.98 -8.33 17.88
CA LYS A 259 -13.94 -6.87 18.08
C LYS A 259 -12.56 -6.32 18.42
N PHE A 260 -11.64 -7.15 18.88
CA PHE A 260 -10.35 -6.68 19.37
C PHE A 260 -9.21 -7.54 18.90
N SER A 261 -8.20 -6.89 18.29
CA SER A 261 -6.93 -7.50 17.91
C SER A 261 -5.75 -6.59 18.29
N LEU A 262 -4.60 -7.23 18.50
CA LEU A 262 -3.34 -6.57 18.81
C LEU A 262 -2.26 -7.12 17.88
N GLY A 263 -1.36 -6.27 17.45
CA GLY A 263 -0.24 -6.68 16.59
C GLY A 263 1.02 -5.87 16.83
N LEU A 264 2.11 -6.42 16.33
CA LEU A 264 3.43 -5.80 16.38
C LEU A 264 4.05 -5.84 14.99
N ARG A 265 4.54 -4.69 14.52
CA ARG A 265 5.36 -4.59 13.29
C ARG A 265 6.78 -4.19 13.66
N PRO A 266 7.72 -5.13 13.84
CA PRO A 266 9.15 -4.85 13.81
C PRO A 266 9.60 -4.68 12.36
N GLU A 267 10.50 -3.72 12.13
CA GLU A 267 11.05 -3.40 10.83
C GLU A 267 12.54 -3.07 10.92
N LEU A 268 13.31 -3.57 9.97
CA LEU A 268 14.70 -3.18 9.70
C LEU A 268 14.72 -2.61 8.27
N PHE A 269 15.25 -1.41 8.13
CA PHE A 269 15.30 -0.72 6.85
C PHE A 269 16.66 -0.03 6.70
N THR A 270 17.24 -0.13 5.52
CA THR A 270 18.47 0.58 5.14
C THR A 270 18.22 1.28 3.82
N THR A 271 18.60 2.53 3.73
CA THR A 271 18.71 3.28 2.47
C THR A 271 20.17 3.61 2.22
N SER A 272 20.60 3.60 0.96
CA SER A 272 21.95 3.91 0.52
C SER A 272 21.94 4.99 -0.54
N ALA A 273 22.89 5.94 -0.45
CA ALA A 273 23.14 6.96 -1.44
C ALA A 273 24.65 7.22 -1.51
N GLY A 274 25.29 6.87 -2.64
CA GLY A 274 26.73 6.86 -2.78
C GLY A 274 27.39 5.91 -1.78
N SER A 275 28.32 6.42 -0.98
CA SER A 275 29.03 5.67 0.06
C SER A 275 28.37 5.76 1.44
N VAL A 276 27.16 6.29 1.54
CA VAL A 276 26.46 6.52 2.81
C VAL A 276 25.28 5.57 2.92
N ASP A 277 25.27 4.78 3.98
CA ASP A 277 24.13 3.95 4.37
C ASP A 277 23.47 4.56 5.62
N SER A 278 22.15 4.60 5.63
CA SER A 278 21.35 5.00 6.79
C SER A 278 20.45 3.85 7.22
N ASN A 279 20.59 3.40 8.46
CA ASN A 279 19.84 2.26 9.00
C ASN A 279 18.75 2.72 9.97
N VAL A 280 17.59 2.10 9.83
CA VAL A 280 16.43 2.31 10.68
C VAL A 280 15.97 1.01 11.30
N THR A 281 15.71 1.04 12.60
CA THR A 281 14.96 -0.01 13.30
C THR A 281 13.67 0.60 13.84
N ALA A 282 12.54 0.05 13.43
CA ALA A 282 11.23 0.54 13.85
C ALA A 282 10.42 -0.57 14.52
N PHE A 283 9.59 -0.17 15.51
CA PHE A 283 8.62 -1.05 16.17
C PHE A 283 7.29 -0.32 16.26
N THR A 284 6.22 -0.93 15.75
CA THR A 284 4.86 -0.38 15.87
C THR A 284 3.97 -1.40 16.59
N LEU A 285 3.50 -1.04 17.78
CA LEU A 285 2.47 -1.79 18.49
C LEU A 285 1.10 -1.22 18.10
N THR A 286 0.24 -2.06 17.53
CA THR A 286 -1.07 -1.66 17.02
C THR A 286 -2.19 -2.37 17.72
N SER A 287 -3.21 -1.63 18.13
CA SER A 287 -4.50 -2.20 18.53
C SER A 287 -5.60 -1.81 17.54
N ASN A 288 -6.44 -2.77 17.18
CA ASN A 288 -7.63 -2.56 16.38
C ASN A 288 -8.88 -2.89 17.20
N ILE A 289 -9.86 -1.97 17.20
CA ILE A 289 -11.16 -2.14 17.83
C ILE A 289 -12.24 -1.94 16.78
N ASN A 290 -12.93 -3.02 16.39
CA ASN A 290 -14.09 -2.96 15.51
C ASN A 290 -15.31 -2.48 16.30
N LEU A 291 -15.65 -1.19 16.18
CA LEU A 291 -16.82 -0.60 16.86
C LEU A 291 -18.11 -1.06 16.19
N THR A 292 -18.10 -1.15 14.86
CA THR A 292 -19.16 -1.72 14.02
C THR A 292 -18.53 -2.52 12.90
N SER A 293 -19.33 -3.09 12.00
CA SER A 293 -18.83 -3.70 10.75
C SER A 293 -18.13 -2.71 9.81
N ASN A 294 -18.41 -1.42 9.96
CA ASN A 294 -17.96 -0.36 9.08
C ASN A 294 -16.99 0.63 9.74
N LEU A 295 -16.94 0.66 11.08
CA LEU A 295 -16.14 1.61 11.85
C LEU A 295 -15.10 0.88 12.68
N LYS A 296 -13.85 1.11 12.38
CA LYS A 296 -12.67 0.58 13.07
C LYS A 296 -11.93 1.72 13.76
N PHE A 297 -11.51 1.52 15.00
CA PHE A 297 -10.59 2.40 15.70
C PHE A 297 -9.23 1.72 15.80
N ILE A 298 -8.18 2.39 15.28
CA ILE A 298 -6.81 1.89 15.23
C ILE A 298 -5.95 2.77 16.13
N THR A 299 -5.08 2.16 16.92
CA THR A 299 -4.09 2.87 17.72
C THR A 299 -2.71 2.29 17.47
N ASP A 300 -1.78 3.12 17.00
CA ASP A 300 -0.38 2.79 16.80
C ASP A 300 0.49 3.51 17.84
N LEU A 301 1.28 2.73 18.57
CA LEU A 301 2.40 3.23 19.37
C LEU A 301 3.68 2.83 18.64
N ARG A 302 4.40 3.82 18.10
CA ARG A 302 5.54 3.61 17.23
C ARG A 302 6.82 4.16 17.84
N PHE A 303 7.91 3.41 17.67
CA PHE A 303 9.26 3.74 18.08
C PHE A 303 10.19 3.54 16.90
N ASP A 304 10.90 4.57 16.50
CA ASP A 304 11.89 4.56 15.44
C ASP A 304 13.26 4.93 16.01
N ASN A 305 14.29 4.21 15.59
CA ASN A 305 15.69 4.49 15.90
C ASN A 305 16.51 4.43 14.62
N SER A 306 17.44 5.40 14.45
CA SER A 306 18.39 5.40 13.36
C SER A 306 19.79 5.69 13.83
N ASP A 307 20.76 5.18 13.12
CA ASP A 307 22.18 5.45 13.33
C ASP A 307 22.61 6.78 12.72
N ASP A 308 21.84 7.33 11.78
CA ASP A 308 22.07 8.64 11.18
C ASP A 308 20.79 9.53 11.23
N TYR A 309 20.89 10.79 10.83
CA TYR A 309 19.75 11.71 10.66
C TYR A 309 18.98 11.27 9.42
N ILE A 310 18.10 10.33 9.60
CA ILE A 310 17.57 9.40 8.61
C ILE A 310 16.96 10.04 7.41
N ILE A 311 16.46 11.21 7.53
CA ILE A 311 15.74 11.86 6.44
C ILE A 311 15.83 13.35 6.72
N GLU A 312 15.89 14.16 5.69
CA GLU A 312 15.91 15.63 5.76
C GLU A 312 14.88 16.22 6.75
N ALA A 313 13.83 15.46 7.04
CA ALA A 313 12.80 15.82 8.02
C ALA A 313 13.20 15.65 9.50
N PHE A 314 14.35 15.02 9.83
CA PHE A 314 14.83 14.87 11.22
C PHE A 314 16.29 15.35 11.37
N PRO A 315 16.56 16.62 11.19
CA PRO A 315 17.93 17.11 11.19
C PRO A 315 18.63 17.01 12.57
N THR A 316 17.91 16.67 13.64
CA THR A 316 18.44 16.72 15.01
C THR A 316 18.17 15.47 15.86
N GLU A 317 17.26 14.59 15.44
CA GLU A 317 16.80 13.47 16.28
C GLU A 317 17.03 12.12 15.60
N LYS A 318 17.72 11.19 16.28
CA LYS A 318 17.94 9.81 15.82
C LYS A 318 16.85 8.85 16.29
N ASN A 319 16.04 9.28 17.24
CA ASN A 319 14.98 8.47 17.83
C ASN A 319 13.67 9.24 17.82
N THR A 320 12.60 8.57 17.50
CA THR A 320 11.27 9.13 17.67
C THR A 320 10.31 8.13 18.30
N SER A 321 9.32 8.65 19.02
CA SER A 321 8.22 7.85 19.54
C SER A 321 6.92 8.62 19.38
N THR A 322 5.94 7.96 18.74
CA THR A 322 4.66 8.56 18.40
C THR A 322 3.50 7.68 18.84
N LEU A 323 2.42 8.32 19.25
CA LEU A 323 1.11 7.68 19.44
C LEU A 323 0.17 8.26 18.40
N THR A 324 -0.40 7.41 17.55
CA THR A 324 -1.41 7.76 16.56
C THR A 324 -2.68 6.98 16.83
N MET A 325 -3.83 7.67 16.84
CA MET A 325 -5.15 7.09 17.01
C MET A 325 -6.02 7.52 15.85
N ALA A 326 -6.63 6.57 15.15
CA ALA A 326 -7.45 6.84 13.99
C ALA A 326 -8.81 6.16 14.06
N ALA A 327 -9.84 6.87 13.60
CA ALA A 327 -11.15 6.32 13.34
C ALA A 327 -11.31 6.18 11.82
N VAL A 328 -11.46 4.94 11.36
CA VAL A 328 -11.54 4.57 9.95
C VAL A 328 -12.92 4.01 9.65
N TYR A 329 -13.68 4.67 8.78
CA TYR A 329 -15.01 4.24 8.34
C TYR A 329 -14.97 3.79 6.88
N SER A 330 -15.55 2.61 6.59
CA SER A 330 -15.65 2.06 5.22
C SER A 330 -17.11 1.75 4.87
N PHE A 331 -17.49 1.92 3.63
CA PHE A 331 -18.84 1.66 3.12
C PHE A 331 -18.84 1.00 1.74
#